data_0b79e1738ed67f332df9e0feba384059
#
_entry.id   0b79e1738ed67f332df9e0feba384059
#
_cell.length_a   1.000
_cell.length_b   1.000
_cell.length_c   1.000
_cell.angle_alpha   90.00
_cell.angle_beta   90.00
_cell.angle_gamma   90.00
#
_symmetry.space_group_name_H-M   'P 1'
#
loop_
_entity.id
_entity.type
_entity.pdbx_description
1 polymer ?
#
loop_
_entity_poly.entity_id
_entity_poly.type
_entity_poly.pdbx_seq_one_letter_code
_entity_poly.pdbx_strand_id
1 'polypeptide(L)'
;MDVLTRPAEEFGNDETLEHLWAARAMEHSDIYFNVLCSVDTRWLRLTPHDDLIYTHFRQDFPDLDVSYIKENEIKNNVNKARWRLFCEKFKTIVEDYSFGTLMRADTKGDYSEQNTILVPRVQFYAIEIARNREGMNNEVKKHYKCASKAHMEIHNKSEVAA
;
A
#
# COMPACT_ATOMS: atom_id res chain seq x y z
N MET A 1 -12.00 17.40 -10.50
CA MET A 1 -11.15 16.22 -10.80
C MET A 1 -9.76 16.48 -10.24
N ASP A 2 -9.27 15.57 -9.42
CA ASP A 2 -7.95 15.74 -8.83
C ASP A 2 -6.88 15.63 -9.92
N VAL A 3 -5.98 16.61 -9.96
CA VAL A 3 -4.90 16.68 -10.95
C VAL A 3 -4.02 15.43 -10.95
N LEU A 4 -3.85 14.81 -9.78
CA LEU A 4 -2.99 13.63 -9.63
C LEU A 4 -3.62 12.32 -10.14
N THR A 5 -4.88 12.33 -10.51
CA THR A 5 -5.57 11.15 -11.08
C THR A 5 -5.49 11.06 -12.59
N ARG A 6 -4.94 12.07 -13.26
CA ARG A 6 -4.76 12.05 -14.71
C ARG A 6 -3.60 11.14 -15.13
N PRO A 7 -3.63 10.63 -16.37
CA PRO A 7 -2.51 9.83 -16.89
C PRO A 7 -1.19 10.61 -16.83
N ALA A 8 -0.11 9.93 -16.46
CA ALA A 8 1.21 10.54 -16.34
C ALA A 8 1.71 11.19 -17.63
N GLU A 9 1.23 10.72 -18.76
CA GLU A 9 1.57 11.23 -20.09
C GLU A 9 1.09 12.68 -20.34
N GLU A 10 0.08 13.14 -19.58
CA GLU A 10 -0.44 14.52 -19.70
C GLU A 10 0.43 15.56 -18.99
N PHE A 11 1.35 15.13 -18.11
CA PHE A 11 2.09 16.06 -17.23
C PHE A 11 3.55 16.28 -17.63
N GLY A 12 4.13 15.40 -18.44
CA GLY A 12 5.56 15.45 -18.72
C GLY A 12 6.39 15.33 -17.43
N ASN A 13 7.49 16.09 -17.36
CA ASN A 13 8.42 16.09 -16.22
C ASN A 13 8.20 17.31 -15.30
N ASP A 14 6.97 17.61 -14.91
CA ASP A 14 6.67 18.71 -13.98
C ASP A 14 7.05 18.34 -12.55
N GLU A 15 8.09 18.97 -12.01
CA GLU A 15 8.60 18.74 -10.64
C GLU A 15 7.53 19.03 -9.58
N THR A 16 6.64 20.00 -9.81
CA THR A 16 5.56 20.33 -8.87
C THR A 16 4.58 19.17 -8.73
N LEU A 17 4.22 18.52 -9.83
CA LEU A 17 3.33 17.37 -9.84
C LEU A 17 3.99 16.14 -9.20
N GLU A 18 5.28 15.95 -9.43
CA GLU A 18 6.06 14.90 -8.81
C GLU A 18 6.10 15.07 -7.29
N HIS A 19 6.32 16.28 -6.79
CA HIS A 19 6.28 16.59 -5.36
C HIS A 19 4.90 16.36 -4.75
N LEU A 20 3.83 16.74 -5.44
CA LEU A 20 2.45 16.52 -4.99
C LEU A 20 2.12 15.02 -4.92
N TRP A 21 2.54 14.26 -5.94
CA TRP A 21 2.38 12.82 -5.92
C TRP A 21 3.15 12.19 -4.76
N ALA A 22 4.40 12.54 -4.57
CA ALA A 22 5.23 12.00 -3.49
C ALA A 22 4.63 12.28 -2.11
N ALA A 23 4.15 13.50 -1.89
CA ALA A 23 3.49 13.86 -0.64
C ALA A 23 2.24 13.01 -0.38
N ARG A 24 1.41 12.77 -1.39
CA ARG A 24 0.23 11.90 -1.27
C ARG A 24 0.56 10.44 -1.06
N ALA A 25 1.57 9.94 -1.75
CA ALA A 25 2.01 8.55 -1.59
C ALA A 25 2.53 8.31 -0.17
N MET A 26 3.29 9.25 0.39
CA MET A 26 3.78 9.18 1.77
C MET A 26 2.64 9.30 2.78
N GLU A 27 1.71 10.22 2.60
CA GLU A 27 0.53 10.35 3.45
C GLU A 27 -0.30 9.07 3.47
N HIS A 28 -0.54 8.47 2.32
CA HIS A 28 -1.24 7.19 2.20
C HIS A 28 -0.54 6.09 2.98
N SER A 29 0.78 5.97 2.85
CA SER A 29 1.56 4.95 3.58
C SER A 29 1.49 5.16 5.09
N ASP A 30 1.57 6.39 5.56
CA ASP A 30 1.47 6.72 6.99
C ASP A 30 0.09 6.38 7.56
N ILE A 31 -0.97 6.76 6.87
CA ILE A 31 -2.35 6.47 7.28
C ILE A 31 -2.58 4.96 7.30
N TYR A 32 -2.18 4.26 6.25
CA TYR A 32 -2.37 2.81 6.16
C TYR A 32 -1.60 2.08 7.26
N PHE A 33 -0.35 2.45 7.52
CA PHE A 33 0.45 1.83 8.57
C PHE A 33 -0.16 2.06 9.96
N ASN A 34 -0.67 3.24 10.23
CA ASN A 34 -1.38 3.54 11.47
C ASN A 34 -2.64 2.68 11.63
N VAL A 35 -3.36 2.42 10.55
CA VAL A 35 -4.50 1.50 10.56
C VAL A 35 -4.04 0.07 10.90
N LEU A 36 -2.97 -0.42 10.28
CA LEU A 36 -2.41 -1.76 10.59
C LEU A 36 -2.01 -1.90 12.06
N CYS A 37 -1.52 -0.82 12.68
CA CYS A 37 -1.14 -0.80 14.09
C CYS A 37 -2.35 -0.76 15.05
N SER A 38 -3.54 -0.44 14.56
CA SER A 38 -4.69 -0.09 15.40
C SER A 38 -5.82 -1.12 15.37
N VAL A 39 -5.93 -1.94 14.31
CA VAL A 39 -7.07 -2.83 14.09
C VAL A 39 -6.65 -4.30 13.96
N ASP A 40 -7.63 -5.20 14.02
CA ASP A 40 -7.43 -6.59 13.61
C ASP A 40 -7.42 -6.65 12.08
N THR A 41 -6.24 -6.85 11.50
CA THR A 41 -6.03 -6.78 10.06
C THR A 41 -6.75 -7.86 9.27
N ARG A 42 -7.12 -8.98 9.90
CA ARG A 42 -7.84 -10.08 9.25
C ARG A 42 -9.22 -9.64 8.72
N TRP A 43 -9.82 -8.64 9.37
CA TRP A 43 -11.14 -8.12 9.03
C TRP A 43 -11.09 -6.77 8.32
N LEU A 44 -9.88 -6.27 8.06
CA LEU A 44 -9.69 -4.98 7.40
C LEU A 44 -10.13 -5.04 5.95
N ARG A 45 -11.01 -4.12 5.57
CA ARG A 45 -11.46 -3.94 4.20
C ARG A 45 -10.79 -2.71 3.59
N LEU A 46 -10.13 -2.88 2.45
CA LEU A 46 -9.42 -1.80 1.76
C LEU A 46 -10.27 -1.16 0.65
N THR A 47 -11.08 -1.97 -0.04
CA THR A 47 -11.96 -1.52 -1.13
C THR A 47 -13.29 -2.26 -1.08
N PRO A 48 -14.34 -1.76 -1.77
CA PRO A 48 -15.58 -2.53 -1.93
C PRO A 48 -15.41 -3.83 -2.75
N HIS A 49 -14.26 -4.01 -3.40
CA HIS A 49 -13.99 -5.11 -4.33
C HIS A 49 -12.92 -6.09 -3.82
N ASP A 50 -12.65 -6.11 -2.53
CA ASP A 50 -11.59 -6.93 -1.93
C ASP A 50 -11.71 -8.41 -2.28
N ASP A 51 -12.91 -8.98 -2.22
CA ASP A 51 -13.13 -10.39 -2.53
C ASP A 51 -12.78 -10.72 -3.98
N LEU A 52 -13.17 -9.87 -4.89
CA LEU A 52 -12.90 -10.02 -6.32
C LEU A 52 -11.39 -9.91 -6.59
N ILE A 53 -10.75 -8.89 -6.03
CA ILE A 53 -9.31 -8.66 -6.20
C ILE A 53 -8.52 -9.85 -5.64
N TYR A 54 -8.84 -10.30 -4.45
CA TYR A 54 -8.16 -11.42 -3.81
C TYR A 54 -8.31 -12.73 -4.61
N THR A 55 -9.52 -13.02 -5.07
CA THR A 55 -9.79 -14.22 -5.86
C THR A 55 -8.97 -14.24 -7.14
N HIS A 56 -9.01 -13.15 -7.91
CA HIS A 56 -8.21 -13.04 -9.14
C HIS A 56 -6.70 -13.08 -8.86
N PHE A 57 -6.26 -12.43 -7.78
CA PHE A 57 -4.86 -12.43 -7.39
C PHE A 57 -4.33 -13.84 -7.12
N ARG A 58 -5.06 -14.63 -6.33
CA ARG A 58 -4.61 -15.99 -6.02
C ARG A 58 -4.81 -16.98 -7.16
N GLN A 59 -5.68 -16.69 -8.12
CA GLN A 59 -5.75 -17.45 -9.37
C GLN A 59 -4.52 -17.19 -10.26
N ASP A 60 -4.11 -15.93 -10.40
CA ASP A 60 -3.00 -15.54 -11.26
C ASP A 60 -1.63 -15.76 -10.61
N PHE A 61 -1.55 -15.65 -9.28
CA PHE A 61 -0.31 -15.78 -8.49
C PHE A 61 -0.52 -16.72 -7.29
N PRO A 62 -0.78 -18.01 -7.51
CA PRO A 62 -1.12 -18.94 -6.43
C PRO A 62 0.03 -19.16 -5.44
N ASP A 63 1.27 -19.06 -5.89
CA ASP A 63 2.46 -19.40 -5.11
C ASP A 63 3.28 -18.19 -4.64
N LEU A 64 2.81 -16.97 -4.92
CA LEU A 64 3.54 -15.77 -4.51
C LEU A 64 3.54 -15.64 -2.98
N ASP A 65 4.74 -15.63 -2.39
CA ASP A 65 4.92 -15.36 -0.97
C ASP A 65 4.76 -13.87 -0.68
N VAL A 66 3.63 -13.51 -0.08
CA VAL A 66 3.32 -12.10 0.24
C VAL A 66 3.98 -11.60 1.52
N SER A 67 4.57 -12.49 2.33
CA SER A 67 5.26 -12.08 3.55
C SER A 67 6.51 -11.25 3.27
N TYR A 68 7.17 -11.54 2.17
CA TYR A 68 8.35 -10.81 1.72
C TYR A 68 8.36 -10.73 0.19
N ILE A 69 8.23 -9.51 -0.34
CA ILE A 69 8.26 -9.24 -1.78
C ILE A 69 9.63 -8.67 -2.16
N LYS A 70 10.37 -9.39 -2.98
CA LYS A 70 11.60 -8.88 -3.57
C LYS A 70 11.28 -8.03 -4.79
N GLU A 71 11.78 -6.81 -4.81
CA GLU A 71 11.46 -5.84 -5.86
C GLU A 71 11.76 -6.37 -7.27
N ASN A 72 12.90 -7.04 -7.46
CA ASN A 72 13.26 -7.59 -8.76
C ASN A 72 12.36 -8.76 -9.19
N GLU A 73 11.74 -9.47 -8.28
CA GLU A 73 10.79 -10.55 -8.61
C GLU A 73 9.49 -10.02 -9.23
N ILE A 74 9.04 -8.84 -8.81
CA ILE A 74 7.83 -8.23 -9.37
C ILE A 74 8.13 -7.30 -10.56
N LYS A 75 9.35 -6.79 -10.67
CA LYS A 75 9.75 -5.81 -11.70
C LYS A 75 10.58 -6.38 -12.84
N ASN A 76 10.88 -7.68 -12.85
CA ASN A 76 11.48 -8.31 -14.02
C ASN A 76 10.49 -8.31 -15.21
N ASN A 77 11.00 -8.42 -16.43
CA ASN A 77 10.18 -8.23 -17.63
C ASN A 77 8.98 -9.18 -17.72
N VAL A 78 9.14 -10.43 -17.30
CA VAL A 78 8.06 -11.44 -17.33
C VAL A 78 6.98 -11.11 -16.32
N ASN A 79 7.35 -10.87 -15.07
CA ASN A 79 6.40 -10.58 -13.99
C ASN A 79 5.76 -9.19 -14.14
N LYS A 80 6.50 -8.22 -14.64
CA LYS A 80 5.96 -6.90 -14.97
C LYS A 80 4.82 -6.98 -15.99
N ALA A 81 4.97 -7.82 -17.01
CA ALA A 81 3.92 -8.05 -18.00
C ALA A 81 2.71 -8.76 -17.38
N ARG A 82 2.92 -9.77 -16.53
CA ARG A 82 1.86 -10.48 -15.81
C ARG A 82 1.08 -9.52 -14.90
N TRP A 83 1.77 -8.68 -14.14
CA TRP A 83 1.13 -7.69 -13.28
C TRP A 83 0.37 -6.63 -14.05
N ARG A 84 0.86 -6.23 -15.21
CA ARG A 84 0.13 -5.30 -16.08
C ARG A 84 -1.20 -5.89 -16.53
N LEU A 85 -1.22 -7.14 -16.97
CA LEU A 85 -2.45 -7.83 -17.35
C LEU A 85 -3.41 -7.97 -16.17
N PHE A 86 -2.89 -8.27 -14.98
CA PHE A 86 -3.69 -8.32 -13.75
C PHE A 86 -4.33 -6.97 -13.45
N CYS A 87 -3.56 -5.90 -13.44
CA CYS A 87 -4.04 -4.55 -13.13
C CYS A 87 -5.10 -4.07 -14.14
N GLU A 88 -4.95 -4.39 -15.42
CA GLU A 88 -5.91 -4.02 -16.48
C GLU A 88 -7.31 -4.60 -16.24
N LYS A 89 -7.43 -5.73 -15.57
CA LYS A 89 -8.73 -6.32 -15.20
C LYS A 89 -9.56 -5.39 -14.31
N PHE A 90 -8.92 -4.50 -13.57
CA PHE A 90 -9.56 -3.63 -12.57
C PHE A 90 -9.62 -2.17 -12.99
N LYS A 91 -9.21 -1.84 -14.21
CA LYS A 91 -9.13 -0.47 -14.72
C LYS A 91 -10.44 0.32 -14.59
N THR A 92 -11.58 -0.33 -14.83
CA THR A 92 -12.90 0.30 -14.76
C THR A 92 -13.59 0.14 -13.42
N ILE A 93 -13.05 -0.69 -12.53
CA ILE A 93 -13.65 -1.05 -11.23
C ILE A 93 -13.00 -0.30 -10.08
N VAL A 94 -11.67 -0.20 -10.10
CA VAL A 94 -10.88 0.44 -9.03
C VAL A 94 -10.49 1.85 -9.47
N GLU A 95 -10.97 2.83 -8.73
CA GLU A 95 -10.55 4.22 -8.90
C GLU A 95 -9.04 4.34 -8.65
N ASP A 96 -8.37 5.11 -9.50
CA ASP A 96 -6.92 5.31 -9.43
C ASP A 96 -6.10 4.01 -9.48
N TYR A 97 -6.55 3.03 -10.24
CA TYR A 97 -5.99 1.68 -10.30
C TYR A 97 -4.47 1.64 -10.55
N SER A 98 -3.95 2.58 -11.31
CA SER A 98 -2.52 2.68 -11.67
C SER A 98 -1.75 3.72 -10.86
N PHE A 99 -2.37 4.39 -9.90
CA PHE A 99 -1.72 5.41 -9.09
C PHE A 99 -0.55 4.82 -8.30
N GLY A 100 0.65 5.41 -8.44
CA GLY A 100 1.85 4.96 -7.72
C GLY A 100 1.66 4.97 -6.22
N THR A 101 1.77 3.79 -5.61
CA THR A 101 1.48 3.56 -4.19
C THR A 101 2.68 2.90 -3.53
N LEU A 102 3.02 3.35 -2.33
CA LEU A 102 4.13 2.78 -1.56
C LEU A 102 3.66 1.53 -0.81
N MET A 103 4.46 0.47 -0.88
CA MET A 103 4.20 -0.82 -0.26
C MET A 103 5.45 -1.29 0.49
N ARG A 104 5.27 -1.92 1.66
CA ARG A 104 6.40 -2.55 2.36
C ARG A 104 6.84 -3.82 1.61
N ALA A 105 8.14 -4.03 1.51
CA ALA A 105 8.69 -5.29 0.99
C ALA A 105 8.50 -6.43 1.99
N ASP A 106 8.95 -6.24 3.22
CA ASP A 106 8.85 -7.20 4.32
C ASP A 106 7.73 -6.78 5.27
N THR A 107 6.79 -7.69 5.54
CA THR A 107 5.68 -7.46 6.48
C THR A 107 6.12 -7.30 7.93
N LYS A 108 7.32 -7.73 8.27
CA LYS A 108 7.90 -7.58 9.62
C LYS A 108 8.45 -6.19 9.88
N GLY A 109 8.70 -5.41 8.84
CA GLY A 109 9.23 -4.05 8.94
C GLY A 109 8.17 -2.98 8.79
N ASP A 110 8.60 -1.74 9.01
CA ASP A 110 7.81 -0.53 8.76
C ASP A 110 8.07 0.03 7.35
N TYR A 111 7.54 1.23 7.08
CA TYR A 111 7.78 1.96 5.83
C TYR A 111 9.11 2.72 5.87
N SER A 112 10.21 2.04 6.18
CA SER A 112 11.54 2.59 6.00
C SER A 112 11.89 2.67 4.51
N GLU A 113 12.86 3.51 4.15
CA GLU A 113 13.31 3.64 2.76
C GLU A 113 13.76 2.30 2.17
N GLN A 114 14.49 1.50 2.95
CA GLN A 114 14.98 0.19 2.51
C GLN A 114 13.88 -0.86 2.37
N ASN A 115 12.75 -0.65 3.01
CA ASN A 115 11.62 -1.60 3.04
C ASN A 115 10.41 -1.12 2.24
N THR A 116 10.58 -0.15 1.36
CA THR A 116 9.49 0.45 0.60
C THR A 116 9.67 0.26 -0.89
N ILE A 117 8.62 -0.20 -1.56
CA ILE A 117 8.56 -0.43 -3.00
C ILE A 117 7.42 0.40 -3.58
N LEU A 118 7.64 0.99 -4.76
CA LEU A 118 6.61 1.69 -5.51
C LEU A 118 5.92 0.72 -6.48
N VAL A 119 4.60 0.60 -6.35
CA VAL A 119 3.75 -0.28 -7.19
C VAL A 119 2.47 0.44 -7.60
N PRO A 120 1.80 0.01 -8.69
CA PRO A 120 0.45 0.50 -9.00
C PRO A 120 -0.55 0.18 -7.89
N ARG A 121 -1.56 1.02 -7.71
CA ARG A 121 -2.52 0.89 -6.60
C ARG A 121 -3.22 -0.45 -6.55
N VAL A 122 -3.64 -1.01 -7.67
CA VAL A 122 -4.29 -2.34 -7.70
C VAL A 122 -3.33 -3.44 -7.24
N GLN A 123 -2.06 -3.35 -7.63
CA GLN A 123 -1.04 -4.30 -7.15
C GLN A 123 -0.85 -4.21 -5.64
N PHE A 124 -0.83 -3.00 -5.10
CA PHE A 124 -0.83 -2.76 -3.66
C PHE A 124 -2.04 -3.41 -2.98
N TYR A 125 -3.24 -3.18 -3.49
CA TYR A 125 -4.45 -3.79 -2.93
C TYR A 125 -4.39 -5.31 -2.96
N ALA A 126 -4.01 -5.91 -4.08
CA ALA A 126 -3.93 -7.36 -4.22
C ALA A 126 -3.00 -7.99 -3.17
N ILE A 127 -1.81 -7.44 -3.03
CA ILE A 127 -0.81 -7.96 -2.10
C ILE A 127 -1.22 -7.68 -0.65
N GLU A 128 -1.69 -6.48 -0.32
CA GLU A 128 -2.07 -6.14 1.05
C GLU A 128 -3.35 -6.83 1.51
N ILE A 129 -4.33 -7.02 0.64
CA ILE A 129 -5.52 -7.83 0.97
C ILE A 129 -5.09 -9.27 1.31
N ALA A 130 -4.21 -9.86 0.52
CA ALA A 130 -3.68 -11.19 0.79
C ALA A 130 -2.90 -11.24 2.11
N ARG A 131 -2.02 -10.26 2.37
CA ARG A 131 -1.29 -10.15 3.64
C ARG A 131 -2.23 -10.10 4.84
N ASN A 132 -3.29 -9.30 4.75
CA ASN A 132 -4.26 -9.17 5.83
C ASN A 132 -5.04 -10.47 6.05
N ARG A 133 -5.58 -11.06 4.99
CA ARG A 133 -6.38 -12.29 5.09
C ARG A 133 -5.57 -13.52 5.46
N GLU A 134 -4.32 -13.60 5.02
CA GLU A 134 -3.42 -14.73 5.27
C GLU A 134 -2.61 -14.58 6.57
N GLY A 135 -2.84 -13.51 7.32
CA GLY A 135 -2.27 -13.31 8.65
C GLY A 135 -0.87 -12.70 8.68
N MET A 136 -0.33 -12.26 7.55
CA MET A 136 1.03 -11.73 7.47
C MET A 136 1.21 -10.38 8.16
N ASN A 137 0.12 -9.62 8.37
CA ASN A 137 0.15 -8.33 9.08
C ASN A 137 -0.29 -8.43 10.55
N ASN A 138 -0.54 -9.62 11.09
CA ASN A 138 -1.02 -9.80 12.45
C ASN A 138 -0.04 -9.29 13.52
N GLU A 139 1.26 -9.35 13.24
CA GLU A 139 2.31 -8.97 14.18
C GLU A 139 2.61 -7.48 14.21
N VAL A 140 2.19 -6.70 13.19
CA VAL A 140 2.45 -5.26 13.12
C VAL A 140 1.93 -4.55 14.37
N LYS A 141 0.73 -4.83 14.78
CA LYS A 141 0.08 -4.26 15.96
C LYS A 141 0.86 -4.48 17.25
N LYS A 142 1.54 -5.60 17.38
CA LYS A 142 2.34 -5.92 18.57
C LYS A 142 3.63 -5.14 18.62
N HIS A 143 4.31 -4.97 17.48
CA HIS A 143 5.63 -4.34 17.42
C HIS A 143 5.57 -2.82 17.40
N TYR A 144 4.52 -2.23 16.85
CA TYR A 144 4.43 -0.78 16.61
C TYR A 144 3.34 -0.06 17.41
N LYS A 145 2.63 -0.76 18.30
CA LYS A 145 1.56 -0.20 19.14
C LYS A 145 2.02 0.97 20.01
N CYS A 146 3.29 1.00 20.42
CA CYS A 146 3.84 2.03 21.31
C CYS A 146 4.10 3.36 20.60
N ALA A 147 4.35 3.38 19.29
CA ALA A 147 4.66 4.61 18.55
C ALA A 147 3.45 5.54 18.42
N SER A 148 2.23 5.00 18.25
CA SER A 148 1.01 5.79 18.19
C SER A 148 0.57 6.35 19.55
N LYS A 149 0.84 5.64 20.65
CA LYS A 149 0.56 6.12 22.01
C LYS A 149 1.53 7.23 22.44
N ALA A 150 2.82 7.13 22.10
CA ALA A 150 3.80 8.15 22.39
C ALA A 150 3.46 9.49 21.71
N HIS A 151 2.93 9.46 20.50
CA HIS A 151 2.49 10.66 19.79
C HIS A 151 1.27 11.32 20.44
N MET A 152 0.31 10.53 20.92
CA MET A 152 -0.86 11.05 21.64
C MET A 152 -0.50 11.63 23.03
N GLU A 153 0.46 11.02 23.73
CA GLU A 153 0.92 11.53 25.04
C GLU A 153 1.72 12.83 24.92
N ILE A 154 2.46 13.03 23.85
CA ILE A 154 3.18 14.28 23.58
C ILE A 154 2.20 15.41 23.26
N HIS A 155 1.14 15.14 22.51
CA HIS A 155 0.11 16.13 22.19
C HIS A 155 -0.69 16.54 23.43
N ASN A 156 -1.09 15.58 24.26
CA ASN A 156 -1.80 15.86 25.50
C ASN A 156 -0.96 16.62 26.53
N LYS A 157 0.35 16.37 26.58
CA LYS A 157 1.25 17.12 27.47
C LYS A 157 1.50 18.56 27.01
N SER A 158 1.45 18.83 25.70
CA SER A 158 1.59 20.19 25.20
C SER A 158 0.33 21.04 25.40
N GLU A 159 -0.86 20.43 25.44
CA GLU A 159 -2.11 21.13 25.75
C GLU A 159 -2.30 21.40 27.25
N VAL A 160 -1.73 20.56 28.11
CA VAL A 160 -1.81 20.74 29.58
C VAL A 160 -0.72 21.69 30.11
N ALA A 161 0.35 21.93 29.36
CA ALA A 161 1.43 22.84 29.73
C ALA A 161 1.24 24.30 29.22
N ALA A 162 0.17 24.52 28.46
CA ALA A 162 -0.27 25.85 28.06
C ALA A 162 -1.40 26.33 28.98
#